data_2c84584c8872cf48ae3bd0866f29083d
#
_entry.id   2c84584c8872cf48ae3bd0866f29083d
#
_cell.length_a   1.000
_cell.length_b   1.000
_cell.length_c   1.000
_cell.angle_alpha   90.00
_cell.angle_beta   90.00
_cell.angle_gamma   90.00
#
_symmetry.space_group_name_H-M   'P 1'
#
loop_
_entity.id
_entity.type
_entity.pdbx_description
1 polymer ?
#
loop_
_entity_poly.entity_id
_entity_poly.type
_entity_poly.pdbx_seq_one_letter_code
_entity_poly.pdbx_strand_id
1 'polypeptide(L)'
;MKKLSFMVAAILVLASAPKVLMAAPAAMAVQAATEDVVDYTFDWTKQSSYNMWAPDAVKPNISVSAEDGLSVKNETATDFYKIQYMIGSNVPLLKGTDYSIKIVMKGSAAGHATVAMGTWGSPGTRVEFTDQYATYTLPCTSPYEGNGFILMQSGDFVGTINVKSVEVVRSEKATTRYTYDLATFDYTADGARAAGGWGKGFESKIVDGACVISHGETTNPWDAQVNFENVFPKGANIKLSMEVKGSVDGSISAGLQNPNGYKGCGEFPAINLTTDYQKVEVSTLCSGEGAKRLLLSVGKYAGSISIKNLKIEAVGVKQESLTIPSSSFATYAAYYPVNYAGLGLKAYAVKLNDAKDGVEFTEIPGVVPAGVAVLLKGEADAEYALDKAAGWSSVSTDLKASDGTSASDGATTLYALSTVDGVTAFYPVKKESAIPAKRCYLEVKGTSTKAAFYSLGTNFGETTGISSVENKAEKADAPVYNLAGQAVGKGYKGLVIKNGKKFVIK
;
A
#
# COMPACT_ATOMS: atom_id res chain seq x y z
N MET A 1 29.75 70.35 -13.80
CA MET A 1 31.06 70.68 -14.38
C MET A 1 32.06 69.59 -14.03
N LYS A 2 32.73 69.11 -15.05
CA LYS A 2 33.97 68.30 -15.08
C LYS A 2 33.96 66.90 -14.57
N LYS A 3 33.92 65.95 -15.55
CA LYS A 3 34.42 64.63 -15.54
C LYS A 3 35.87 64.50 -15.18
N LEU A 4 36.28 63.46 -14.44
CA LEU A 4 37.66 62.99 -14.52
C LEU A 4 37.66 61.49 -14.55
N SER A 5 38.07 60.94 -15.69
CA SER A 5 38.41 59.52 -15.90
C SER A 5 39.79 59.24 -15.35
N PHE A 6 40.00 58.16 -14.63
CA PHE A 6 41.30 57.55 -14.45
C PHE A 6 41.29 56.10 -14.88
N MET A 7 42.06 55.84 -15.91
CA MET A 7 42.46 54.54 -16.39
C MET A 7 43.70 54.12 -15.60
N VAL A 8 43.70 52.95 -14.98
CA VAL A 8 44.90 52.33 -14.41
C VAL A 8 45.05 50.94 -14.93
N ALA A 9 46.22 50.70 -15.52
CA ALA A 9 46.62 49.46 -16.18
C ALA A 9 46.85 48.32 -15.16
N ALA A 10 46.50 47.13 -15.60
CA ALA A 10 46.75 45.89 -14.88
C ALA A 10 48.20 45.45 -15.01
N ILE A 11 48.87 45.22 -13.89
CA ILE A 11 50.11 44.42 -13.83
C ILE A 11 49.78 43.05 -13.31
N LEU A 12 50.03 42.06 -14.14
CA LEU A 12 49.86 40.63 -13.83
C LEU A 12 51.11 40.18 -13.08
N VAL A 13 50.98 39.88 -11.77
CA VAL A 13 52.03 39.18 -11.01
C VAL A 13 51.51 37.81 -10.69
N LEU A 14 52.08 36.78 -11.37
CA LEU A 14 51.88 35.38 -11.00
C LEU A 14 52.65 35.10 -9.69
N ALA A 15 51.94 35.01 -8.59
CA ALA A 15 52.43 34.41 -7.35
C ALA A 15 51.75 33.05 -7.15
N SER A 16 52.56 32.01 -7.18
CA SER A 16 52.17 30.63 -6.81
C SER A 16 51.88 30.58 -5.31
N ALA A 17 50.58 30.56 -4.95
CA ALA A 17 50.14 30.29 -3.58
C ALA A 17 49.99 28.78 -3.33
N PRO A 18 50.35 28.29 -2.13
CA PRO A 18 50.17 26.87 -1.80
C PRO A 18 48.67 26.51 -1.74
N LYS A 19 48.30 25.38 -2.36
CA LYS A 19 46.93 24.80 -2.25
C LYS A 19 46.69 24.43 -0.80
N VAL A 20 46.00 25.27 -0.05
CA VAL A 20 45.36 24.90 1.19
C VAL A 20 44.12 24.09 0.79
N LEU A 21 44.17 22.79 1.05
CA LEU A 21 43.03 21.88 0.93
C LEU A 21 42.02 22.29 2.02
N MET A 22 41.09 23.18 1.72
CA MET A 22 39.96 23.44 2.61
C MET A 22 39.09 22.16 2.58
N ALA A 23 39.06 21.45 3.70
CA ALA A 23 38.06 20.44 3.93
C ALA A 23 36.68 21.07 3.71
N ALA A 24 35.88 20.50 2.82
CA ALA A 24 34.50 20.92 2.66
C ALA A 24 33.82 20.86 4.05
N PRO A 25 33.04 21.87 4.44
CA PRO A 25 32.30 21.83 5.68
C PRO A 25 31.42 20.56 5.62
N ALA A 26 31.52 19.70 6.65
CA ALA A 26 30.62 18.60 6.80
C ALA A 26 29.19 19.13 6.68
N ALA A 27 28.45 18.66 5.68
CA ALA A 27 27.05 19.02 5.53
C ALA A 27 26.38 18.62 6.84
N MET A 28 25.98 19.61 7.62
CA MET A 28 25.11 19.38 8.77
C MET A 28 23.86 18.73 8.18
N ALA A 29 23.64 17.47 8.52
CA ALA A 29 22.40 16.77 8.17
C ALA A 29 21.27 17.58 8.80
N VAL A 30 20.53 18.33 7.98
CA VAL A 30 19.30 18.96 8.41
C VAL A 30 18.38 17.81 8.78
N GLN A 31 18.12 17.66 10.07
CA GLN A 31 17.16 16.65 10.54
C GLN A 31 15.82 16.99 9.89
N ALA A 32 15.33 16.11 9.03
CA ALA A 32 14.06 16.36 8.35
C ALA A 32 12.96 16.56 9.41
N ALA A 33 12.14 17.59 9.21
CA ALA A 33 10.99 17.82 10.08
C ALA A 33 10.14 16.54 10.17
N THR A 34 9.67 16.21 11.37
CA THR A 34 8.73 15.09 11.59
C THR A 34 7.33 15.67 11.82
N GLU A 35 6.32 14.88 11.49
CA GLU A 35 4.92 15.17 11.74
C GLU A 35 4.27 14.00 12.49
N ASP A 36 3.30 14.31 13.35
CA ASP A 36 2.50 13.30 14.04
C ASP A 36 1.30 12.91 13.18
N VAL A 37 1.12 11.61 12.97
CA VAL A 37 0.01 11.02 12.24
C VAL A 37 -0.80 10.18 13.18
N VAL A 38 -2.09 10.51 13.34
CA VAL A 38 -3.03 9.76 14.17
C VAL A 38 -3.57 8.60 13.32
N ASP A 39 -3.20 7.38 13.69
CA ASP A 39 -3.63 6.15 13.00
C ASP A 39 -4.87 5.52 13.62
N TYR A 40 -5.14 5.81 14.90
CA TYR A 40 -6.27 5.25 15.60
C TYR A 40 -6.75 6.19 16.70
N THR A 41 -8.06 6.31 16.83
CA THR A 41 -8.73 7.05 17.91
C THR A 41 -9.93 6.24 18.40
N PHE A 42 -10.08 6.11 19.72
CA PHE A 42 -11.25 5.48 20.32
C PHE A 42 -11.74 6.31 21.50
N ASP A 43 -13.00 6.68 21.48
CA ASP A 43 -13.65 7.52 22.48
C ASP A 43 -14.66 6.70 23.28
N TRP A 44 -14.27 6.30 24.48
CA TRP A 44 -15.08 5.50 25.38
C TRP A 44 -16.31 6.24 25.89
N THR A 45 -16.30 7.57 25.91
CA THR A 45 -17.45 8.37 26.37
C THR A 45 -18.64 8.31 25.40
N LYS A 46 -18.43 7.84 24.17
CA LYS A 46 -19.45 7.66 23.14
C LYS A 46 -19.91 6.21 22.98
N GLN A 47 -19.40 5.32 23.83
CA GLN A 47 -19.76 3.91 23.77
C GLN A 47 -20.91 3.59 24.73
N SER A 48 -21.79 2.67 24.31
CA SER A 48 -22.89 2.16 25.15
C SER A 48 -22.60 0.77 25.73
N SER A 49 -21.55 0.09 25.22
CA SER A 49 -21.20 -1.26 25.63
C SER A 49 -19.69 -1.48 25.48
N TYR A 50 -19.20 -2.56 26.05
CA TYR A 50 -17.81 -3.00 25.91
C TYR A 50 -17.76 -4.47 25.47
N ASN A 51 -16.76 -4.81 24.69
CA ASN A 51 -16.41 -6.18 24.36
C ASN A 51 -15.01 -6.46 24.87
N MET A 52 -14.91 -6.94 26.12
CA MET A 52 -13.63 -7.09 26.80
C MET A 52 -13.55 -8.46 27.45
N TRP A 53 -12.33 -8.97 27.51
CA TRP A 53 -12.02 -10.20 28.19
C TRP A 53 -11.37 -9.93 29.55
N ALA A 54 -11.90 -10.56 30.60
CA ALA A 54 -11.26 -10.65 31.90
C ALA A 54 -11.45 -12.09 32.45
N PRO A 55 -10.42 -12.68 33.09
CA PRO A 55 -10.55 -14.00 33.70
C PRO A 55 -11.65 -14.05 34.75
N ASP A 56 -12.49 -15.08 34.74
CA ASP A 56 -13.60 -15.20 35.70
C ASP A 56 -13.14 -15.22 37.14
N ALA A 57 -11.94 -15.76 37.44
CA ALA A 57 -11.39 -15.89 38.78
C ALA A 57 -11.08 -14.54 39.49
N VAL A 58 -10.91 -13.47 38.69
CA VAL A 58 -10.56 -12.12 39.22
C VAL A 58 -11.34 -11.04 38.47
N LYS A 59 -12.57 -11.34 38.09
CA LYS A 59 -13.41 -10.51 37.26
C LYS A 59 -13.69 -9.14 37.90
N PRO A 60 -13.18 -8.03 37.36
CA PRO A 60 -13.49 -6.70 37.88
C PRO A 60 -14.91 -6.29 37.48
N ASN A 61 -15.47 -5.31 38.20
CA ASN A 61 -16.69 -4.64 37.76
C ASN A 61 -16.33 -3.68 36.62
N ILE A 62 -16.96 -3.87 35.46
CA ILE A 62 -16.72 -3.05 34.26
C ILE A 62 -18.01 -2.36 33.85
N SER A 63 -17.92 -1.06 33.59
CA SER A 63 -19.03 -0.26 33.07
C SER A 63 -18.53 0.78 32.06
N VAL A 64 -19.44 1.34 31.28
CA VAL A 64 -19.18 2.43 30.34
C VAL A 64 -20.19 3.54 30.56
N SER A 65 -19.73 4.78 30.62
CA SER A 65 -20.58 5.95 30.79
C SER A 65 -20.09 7.13 29.93
N ALA A 66 -20.99 8.05 29.63
CA ALA A 66 -20.64 9.30 28.93
C ALA A 66 -19.73 10.21 29.76
N GLU A 67 -19.74 10.09 31.08
CA GLU A 67 -18.95 10.93 31.99
C GLU A 67 -17.52 10.41 32.15
N ASP A 68 -17.37 9.13 32.50
CA ASP A 68 -16.09 8.52 32.87
C ASP A 68 -15.49 7.61 31.77
N GLY A 69 -16.21 7.35 30.67
CA GLY A 69 -15.82 6.41 29.66
C GLY A 69 -15.86 4.98 30.16
N LEU A 70 -14.82 4.20 29.90
CA LEU A 70 -14.64 2.85 30.41
C LEU A 70 -14.18 2.91 31.87
N SER A 71 -14.91 2.27 32.78
CA SER A 71 -14.59 2.16 34.21
C SER A 71 -14.33 0.69 34.56
N VAL A 72 -13.16 0.40 35.10
CA VAL A 72 -12.75 -0.93 35.55
C VAL A 72 -12.43 -0.86 37.04
N LYS A 73 -13.31 -1.45 37.89
CA LYS A 73 -13.16 -1.46 39.33
C LYS A 73 -12.64 -2.81 39.82
N ASN A 74 -11.46 -2.79 40.43
CA ASN A 74 -10.86 -3.94 41.07
C ASN A 74 -10.95 -3.77 42.62
N GLU A 75 -11.49 -4.76 43.30
CA GLU A 75 -11.69 -4.72 44.75
C GLU A 75 -10.58 -5.44 45.54
N THR A 76 -9.76 -6.26 44.86
CA THR A 76 -8.73 -7.08 45.51
C THR A 76 -7.47 -7.13 44.68
N ALA A 77 -6.33 -6.82 45.28
CA ALA A 77 -5.04 -6.91 44.64
C ALA A 77 -4.70 -8.35 44.24
N THR A 78 -4.16 -8.51 43.05
CA THR A 78 -3.65 -9.78 42.49
C THR A 78 -2.42 -9.49 41.65
N ASP A 79 -1.87 -10.47 40.97
CA ASP A 79 -0.80 -10.20 40.01
C ASP A 79 -1.30 -9.28 38.88
N PHE A 80 -0.48 -8.31 38.48
CA PHE A 80 -0.90 -7.28 37.50
C PHE A 80 -1.52 -7.86 36.22
N TYR A 81 -1.00 -8.97 35.71
CA TYR A 81 -1.46 -9.63 34.48
C TYR A 81 -2.74 -10.46 34.66
N LYS A 82 -3.24 -10.67 35.86
CA LYS A 82 -4.50 -11.42 36.09
C LYS A 82 -5.75 -10.61 35.83
N ILE A 83 -5.66 -9.28 35.81
CA ILE A 83 -6.73 -8.41 35.35
C ILE A 83 -6.23 -7.68 34.13
N GLN A 84 -6.76 -8.05 32.98
CA GLN A 84 -6.37 -7.49 31.70
C GLN A 84 -7.59 -7.27 30.81
N TYR A 85 -7.62 -6.14 30.14
CA TYR A 85 -8.73 -5.70 29.32
C TYR A 85 -8.25 -4.84 28.16
N MET A 86 -9.00 -4.91 27.05
CA MET A 86 -8.68 -4.11 25.86
C MET A 86 -9.24 -2.71 26.01
N ILE A 87 -8.39 -1.71 25.88
CA ILE A 87 -8.78 -0.30 25.82
C ILE A 87 -8.82 0.24 24.39
N GLY A 88 -8.33 -0.53 23.41
CA GLY A 88 -8.45 -0.30 21.98
C GLY A 88 -8.46 -1.63 21.25
N SER A 89 -9.36 -1.80 20.28
CA SER A 89 -9.53 -3.01 19.46
C SER A 89 -9.43 -2.66 17.99
N ASN A 90 -8.97 -3.61 17.17
CA ASN A 90 -8.77 -3.41 15.72
C ASN A 90 -7.85 -2.23 15.41
N VAL A 91 -6.79 -2.07 16.22
CA VAL A 91 -5.80 -1.02 16.06
C VAL A 91 -4.92 -1.37 14.86
N PRO A 92 -4.93 -0.58 13.78
CA PRO A 92 -4.14 -0.86 12.60
C PRO A 92 -2.66 -0.54 12.87
N LEU A 93 -1.81 -1.54 12.77
CA LEU A 93 -0.38 -1.46 13.10
C LEU A 93 0.51 -1.78 11.91
N LEU A 94 1.61 -1.05 11.79
CA LEU A 94 2.68 -1.29 10.83
C LEU A 94 3.90 -1.81 11.60
N LYS A 95 4.40 -2.99 11.25
CA LYS A 95 5.53 -3.62 11.94
C LYS A 95 6.79 -2.77 11.87
N GLY A 96 7.49 -2.65 13.00
CA GLY A 96 8.72 -1.87 13.12
C GLY A 96 8.52 -0.35 13.13
N THR A 97 7.26 0.11 13.21
CA THR A 97 6.93 1.54 13.30
C THR A 97 6.87 1.97 14.77
N ASP A 98 7.49 3.11 15.05
CA ASP A 98 7.43 3.74 16.38
C ASP A 98 6.13 4.52 16.52
N TYR A 99 5.41 4.21 17.57
CA TYR A 99 4.15 4.83 17.95
C TYR A 99 4.24 5.50 19.33
N SER A 100 3.35 6.46 19.55
CA SER A 100 2.99 6.97 20.86
C SER A 100 1.55 6.61 21.15
N ILE A 101 1.27 5.87 22.24
CA ILE A 101 -0.08 5.60 22.72
C ILE A 101 -0.44 6.74 23.68
N LYS A 102 -1.43 7.55 23.34
CA LYS A 102 -1.96 8.61 24.20
C LYS A 102 -3.25 8.12 24.84
N ILE A 103 -3.31 8.11 26.16
CA ILE A 103 -4.45 7.61 26.94
C ILE A 103 -4.94 8.71 27.86
N VAL A 104 -6.19 9.11 27.73
CA VAL A 104 -6.85 10.00 28.70
C VAL A 104 -7.49 9.15 29.79
N MET A 105 -6.90 9.14 30.97
CA MET A 105 -7.33 8.28 32.08
C MET A 105 -7.06 8.89 33.44
N LYS A 106 -7.69 8.30 34.48
CA LYS A 106 -7.40 8.51 35.90
C LYS A 106 -7.59 7.22 36.69
N GLY A 107 -7.05 7.17 37.89
CA GLY A 107 -7.41 6.20 38.91
C GLY A 107 -8.37 6.78 39.97
N SER A 108 -8.94 5.97 40.85
CA SER A 108 -9.59 6.44 42.09
C SER A 108 -8.59 6.93 43.13
N ALA A 109 -7.31 6.60 42.93
CA ALA A 109 -6.14 7.06 43.68
C ALA A 109 -4.92 7.01 42.75
N ALA A 110 -3.79 7.57 43.19
CA ALA A 110 -2.52 7.38 42.47
C ALA A 110 -2.14 5.89 42.42
N GLY A 111 -1.67 5.44 41.29
CA GLY A 111 -1.35 4.04 41.04
C GLY A 111 -0.67 3.82 39.68
N HIS A 112 -0.62 2.57 39.26
CA HIS A 112 -0.02 2.22 38.01
C HIS A 112 -0.79 1.09 37.28
N ALA A 113 -0.55 0.97 35.99
CA ALA A 113 -0.98 -0.14 35.15
C ALA A 113 0.11 -0.46 34.10
N THR A 114 0.01 -1.60 33.46
CA THR A 114 0.86 -1.94 32.31
C THR A 114 0.04 -1.90 31.05
N VAL A 115 0.55 -1.23 30.00
CA VAL A 115 -0.10 -1.08 28.71
C VAL A 115 0.75 -1.74 27.63
N ALA A 116 0.17 -2.64 26.85
CA ALA A 116 0.81 -3.32 25.73
C ALA A 116 0.03 -3.06 24.43
N MET A 117 0.73 -2.93 23.31
CA MET A 117 0.14 -2.76 21.99
C MET A 117 0.64 -3.85 21.04
N GLY A 118 -0.26 -4.45 20.27
CA GLY A 118 0.05 -5.50 19.30
C GLY A 118 -0.90 -6.68 19.38
N THR A 119 -0.37 -7.83 19.77
CA THR A 119 -1.10 -9.08 19.99
C THR A 119 -0.82 -9.64 21.40
N TRP A 120 -1.43 -10.77 21.74
CA TRP A 120 -1.14 -11.46 23.00
C TRP A 120 0.36 -11.75 23.14
N GLY A 121 0.91 -11.40 24.29
CA GLY A 121 2.34 -11.54 24.58
C GLY A 121 3.22 -10.40 24.11
N SER A 122 2.67 -9.33 23.53
CA SER A 122 3.43 -8.12 23.23
C SER A 122 4.00 -7.48 24.50
N PRO A 123 5.21 -6.89 24.46
CA PRO A 123 5.81 -6.21 25.59
C PRO A 123 4.92 -5.06 26.07
N GLY A 124 4.78 -4.92 27.39
CA GLY A 124 4.03 -3.84 28.00
C GLY A 124 4.94 -2.76 28.61
N THR A 125 4.44 -1.53 28.62
CA THR A 125 5.06 -0.37 29.26
C THR A 125 4.23 0.03 30.49
N ARG A 126 4.89 0.26 31.61
CA ARG A 126 4.25 0.72 32.84
C ARG A 126 3.86 2.20 32.69
N VAL A 127 2.63 2.53 33.08
CA VAL A 127 2.12 3.88 33.18
C VAL A 127 1.76 4.17 34.66
N GLU A 128 2.26 5.28 35.17
CA GLU A 128 1.87 5.82 36.49
C GLU A 128 0.76 6.84 36.28
N PHE A 129 -0.30 6.78 37.06
CA PHE A 129 -1.45 7.69 36.95
C PHE A 129 -1.84 8.26 38.33
N THR A 130 -2.63 9.33 38.31
CA THR A 130 -3.17 9.99 39.48
C THR A 130 -4.69 9.85 39.54
N ASP A 131 -5.31 10.45 40.55
CA ASP A 131 -6.76 10.56 40.72
C ASP A 131 -7.39 11.66 39.83
N GLN A 132 -6.58 12.37 39.05
CA GLN A 132 -7.03 13.39 38.13
C GLN A 132 -6.90 12.90 36.68
N TYR A 133 -7.87 13.25 35.83
CA TYR A 133 -7.74 12.98 34.40
C TYR A 133 -6.54 13.69 33.82
N ALA A 134 -5.68 12.94 33.15
CA ALA A 134 -4.55 13.44 32.39
C ALA A 134 -4.35 12.61 31.12
N THR A 135 -3.64 13.17 30.15
CA THR A 135 -3.15 12.43 28.99
C THR A 135 -1.80 11.82 29.29
N TYR A 136 -1.73 10.50 29.26
CA TYR A 136 -0.49 9.74 29.42
C TYR A 136 -0.01 9.30 28.04
N THR A 137 1.26 9.57 27.73
CA THR A 137 1.88 9.22 26.45
C THR A 137 2.93 8.14 26.66
N LEU A 138 2.76 7.01 25.99
CA LEU A 138 3.63 5.84 26.10
C LEU A 138 4.28 5.54 24.74
N PRO A 139 5.62 5.55 24.64
CA PRO A 139 6.29 5.13 23.41
C PRO A 139 6.19 3.60 23.26
N CYS A 140 5.99 3.14 22.03
CA CYS A 140 5.90 1.74 21.69
C CYS A 140 6.33 1.51 20.24
N THR A 141 7.24 0.57 19.97
CA THR A 141 7.52 0.08 18.62
C THR A 141 6.64 -1.12 18.34
N SER A 142 5.86 -1.11 17.26
CA SER A 142 4.98 -2.23 16.94
C SER A 142 5.76 -3.48 16.54
N PRO A 143 5.59 -4.61 17.23
CA PRO A 143 6.18 -5.89 16.82
C PRO A 143 5.33 -6.59 15.73
N TYR A 144 4.15 -6.04 15.41
CA TYR A 144 3.08 -6.69 14.65
C TYR A 144 2.65 -5.87 13.42
N GLU A 145 2.24 -6.55 12.37
CA GLU A 145 1.64 -5.98 11.16
C GLU A 145 0.18 -6.43 11.07
N GLY A 146 -0.74 -5.47 10.93
CA GLY A 146 -2.17 -5.73 10.79
C GLY A 146 -3.00 -5.21 11.95
N ASN A 147 -4.21 -5.74 12.15
CA ASN A 147 -5.11 -5.31 13.22
C ASN A 147 -4.71 -5.91 14.56
N GLY A 148 -4.20 -5.08 15.45
CA GLY A 148 -3.85 -5.43 16.81
C GLY A 148 -4.84 -4.86 17.83
N PHE A 149 -4.41 -4.82 19.08
CA PHE A 149 -5.17 -4.22 20.17
C PHE A 149 -4.25 -3.50 21.16
N ILE A 150 -4.84 -2.67 22.02
CA ILE A 150 -4.17 -2.07 23.17
C ILE A 150 -4.75 -2.71 24.42
N LEU A 151 -3.89 -3.43 25.14
CA LEU A 151 -4.22 -4.16 26.35
C LEU A 151 -3.76 -3.37 27.57
N MET A 152 -4.62 -3.22 28.58
CA MET A 152 -4.24 -2.72 29.89
C MET A 152 -4.30 -3.84 30.91
N GLN A 153 -3.30 -3.91 31.77
CA GLN A 153 -3.14 -4.88 32.85
C GLN A 153 -3.01 -4.12 34.19
N SER A 154 -3.89 -4.39 35.13
CA SER A 154 -3.99 -3.60 36.39
C SER A 154 -4.41 -4.41 37.60
N GLY A 155 -4.10 -5.72 37.66
CA GLY A 155 -4.52 -6.60 38.75
C GLY A 155 -3.94 -6.23 40.14
N ASP A 156 -2.82 -5.56 40.19
CA ASP A 156 -2.15 -5.10 41.39
C ASP A 156 -2.65 -3.73 41.91
N PHE A 157 -3.48 -3.03 41.13
CA PHE A 157 -4.13 -1.79 41.56
C PHE A 157 -5.52 -2.08 42.16
N VAL A 158 -5.74 -1.71 43.39
CA VAL A 158 -7.07 -1.75 44.07
C VAL A 158 -7.73 -0.40 43.90
N GLY A 159 -8.88 -0.37 43.27
CA GLY A 159 -9.62 0.86 42.99
C GLY A 159 -10.25 0.83 41.59
N THR A 160 -10.64 1.99 41.13
CA THR A 160 -11.26 2.16 39.81
C THR A 160 -10.29 2.86 38.86
N ILE A 161 -10.09 2.33 37.65
CA ILE A 161 -9.42 3.02 36.56
C ILE A 161 -10.49 3.44 35.54
N ASN A 162 -10.48 4.71 35.18
CA ASN A 162 -11.37 5.30 34.20
C ASN A 162 -10.56 5.69 32.95
N VAL A 163 -10.98 5.23 31.77
CA VAL A 163 -10.35 5.54 30.47
C VAL A 163 -11.36 6.25 29.59
N LYS A 164 -11.11 7.52 29.24
CA LYS A 164 -11.98 8.30 28.36
C LYS A 164 -11.68 8.09 26.88
N SER A 165 -10.40 8.09 26.52
CA SER A 165 -10.02 7.93 25.12
C SER A 165 -8.63 7.32 24.98
N VAL A 166 -8.41 6.72 23.83
CA VAL A 166 -7.12 6.19 23.39
C VAL A 166 -6.83 6.68 21.98
N GLU A 167 -5.62 7.15 21.76
CA GLU A 167 -5.13 7.58 20.46
C GLU A 167 -3.78 6.92 20.20
N VAL A 168 -3.56 6.41 18.98
CA VAL A 168 -2.28 5.87 18.54
C VAL A 168 -1.71 6.78 17.47
N VAL A 169 -0.54 7.33 17.75
CA VAL A 169 0.14 8.33 16.92
C VAL A 169 1.50 7.81 16.53
N ARG A 170 1.85 7.92 15.28
CA ARG A 170 3.22 7.68 14.79
C ARG A 170 3.86 9.00 14.37
N SER A 171 5.17 9.10 14.60
CA SER A 171 5.95 10.24 14.14
C SER A 171 6.64 9.87 12.82
N GLU A 172 6.42 10.64 11.79
CA GLU A 172 6.96 10.40 10.47
C GLU A 172 7.74 11.60 9.95
N LYS A 173 8.63 11.35 8.97
CA LYS A 173 9.24 12.44 8.21
C LYS A 173 8.13 13.24 7.53
N ALA A 174 8.10 14.55 7.75
CA ALA A 174 7.13 15.43 7.10
C ALA A 174 7.24 15.29 5.57
N THR A 175 6.12 15.00 4.94
CA THR A 175 6.02 14.80 3.50
C THR A 175 4.70 15.37 2.99
N THR A 176 4.64 15.68 1.71
CA THR A 176 3.39 16.07 1.06
C THR A 176 2.38 14.92 1.17
N ARG A 177 1.16 15.25 1.57
CA ARG A 177 0.05 14.30 1.68
C ARG A 177 -1.14 14.76 0.87
N TYR A 178 -1.84 13.80 0.30
CA TYR A 178 -3.00 14.03 -0.53
C TYR A 178 -4.25 13.46 0.13
N THR A 179 -5.37 14.18 -0.03
CA THR A 179 -6.71 13.66 0.25
C THR A 179 -7.51 13.71 -1.04
N TYR A 180 -8.19 12.62 -1.38
CA TYR A 180 -8.97 12.56 -2.62
C TYR A 180 -10.05 11.49 -2.57
N ASP A 181 -11.08 11.71 -3.40
CA ASP A 181 -12.17 10.75 -3.58
C ASP A 181 -11.66 9.54 -4.37
N LEU A 182 -11.84 8.36 -3.80
CA LEU A 182 -11.65 7.09 -4.50
C LEU A 182 -12.89 6.74 -5.32
N ALA A 183 -14.06 6.90 -4.73
CA ALA A 183 -15.34 6.67 -5.40
C ALA A 183 -16.44 7.50 -4.75
N THR A 184 -17.41 7.92 -5.59
CA THR A 184 -18.66 8.53 -5.16
C THR A 184 -19.80 7.86 -5.91
N PHE A 185 -20.83 7.41 -5.19
CA PHE A 185 -21.99 6.73 -5.74
C PHE A 185 -23.23 7.55 -5.44
N ASP A 186 -23.75 8.20 -6.47
CA ASP A 186 -25.04 8.85 -6.47
C ASP A 186 -26.06 7.91 -7.12
N TYR A 187 -26.87 7.27 -6.29
CA TYR A 187 -27.89 6.34 -6.77
C TYR A 187 -29.15 7.02 -7.30
N THR A 188 -29.21 8.37 -7.25
CA THR A 188 -30.28 9.16 -7.86
C THR A 188 -29.97 9.55 -9.31
N ALA A 189 -28.70 9.41 -9.74
CA ALA A 189 -28.26 9.77 -11.06
C ALA A 189 -28.88 8.87 -12.16
N ASP A 190 -29.15 9.43 -13.32
CA ASP A 190 -29.61 8.66 -14.48
C ASP A 190 -28.57 7.59 -14.86
N GLY A 191 -29.04 6.35 -15.01
CA GLY A 191 -28.19 5.21 -15.32
C GLY A 191 -27.34 4.70 -14.14
N ALA A 192 -27.63 5.14 -12.90
CA ALA A 192 -26.99 4.62 -11.70
C ALA A 192 -27.09 3.10 -11.63
N ARG A 193 -26.00 2.45 -11.25
CA ARG A 193 -25.94 0.99 -11.11
C ARG A 193 -25.90 0.60 -9.65
N ALA A 194 -26.63 -0.45 -9.30
CA ALA A 194 -26.56 -1.04 -7.98
C ALA A 194 -25.15 -1.61 -7.71
N ALA A 195 -24.79 -1.68 -6.43
CA ALA A 195 -23.51 -2.21 -6.02
C ALA A 195 -23.36 -3.70 -6.39
N GLY A 196 -22.15 -4.08 -6.79
CA GLY A 196 -21.79 -5.48 -6.99
C GLY A 196 -21.64 -6.23 -5.67
N GLY A 197 -21.68 -7.54 -5.74
CA GLY A 197 -21.47 -8.38 -4.56
C GLY A 197 -21.63 -9.86 -4.87
N TRP A 198 -21.55 -10.67 -3.84
CA TRP A 198 -21.72 -12.13 -3.92
C TRP A 198 -22.28 -12.70 -2.62
N GLY A 199 -22.74 -13.92 -2.69
CA GLY A 199 -23.26 -14.68 -1.57
C GLY A 199 -24.58 -15.37 -1.88
N LYS A 200 -25.04 -16.19 -0.94
CA LYS A 200 -26.30 -16.93 -1.09
C LYS A 200 -27.48 -15.96 -1.20
N GLY A 201 -28.19 -15.97 -2.35
CA GLY A 201 -29.33 -15.11 -2.58
C GLY A 201 -29.02 -13.61 -2.57
N PHE A 202 -27.76 -13.21 -2.85
CA PHE A 202 -27.37 -11.81 -2.94
C PHE A 202 -28.10 -11.14 -4.11
N GLU A 203 -28.77 -10.05 -3.80
CA GLU A 203 -29.43 -9.16 -4.77
C GLU A 203 -29.11 -7.71 -4.42
N SER A 204 -28.91 -6.89 -5.44
CA SER A 204 -28.83 -5.45 -5.30
C SER A 204 -29.58 -4.75 -6.41
N LYS A 205 -30.35 -3.71 -6.09
CA LYS A 205 -31.15 -2.94 -7.04
C LYS A 205 -31.28 -1.48 -6.60
N ILE A 206 -31.53 -0.59 -7.55
CA ILE A 206 -31.88 0.80 -7.25
C ILE A 206 -33.39 0.90 -7.03
N VAL A 207 -33.77 1.43 -5.86
CA VAL A 207 -35.15 1.70 -5.50
C VAL A 207 -35.22 3.09 -4.84
N ASP A 208 -35.99 4.00 -5.37
CA ASP A 208 -36.19 5.35 -4.84
C ASP A 208 -34.88 6.11 -4.53
N GLY A 209 -33.93 6.03 -5.47
CA GLY A 209 -32.63 6.67 -5.34
C GLY A 209 -31.73 6.09 -4.26
N ALA A 210 -31.95 4.84 -3.86
CA ALA A 210 -31.10 4.10 -2.95
C ALA A 210 -30.67 2.75 -3.57
N CYS A 211 -29.45 2.30 -3.27
CA CYS A 211 -29.02 0.94 -3.52
C CYS A 211 -29.56 0.05 -2.40
N VAL A 212 -30.54 -0.78 -2.74
CA VAL A 212 -31.15 -1.75 -1.82
C VAL A 212 -30.48 -3.10 -2.01
N ILE A 213 -29.95 -3.67 -0.92
CA ILE A 213 -29.19 -4.91 -0.86
C ILE A 213 -29.96 -5.90 0.00
N SER A 214 -30.13 -7.11 -0.49
CA SER A 214 -30.70 -8.24 0.24
C SER A 214 -29.92 -9.53 -0.02
N HIS A 215 -30.08 -10.53 0.84
CA HIS A 215 -29.48 -11.84 0.70
C HIS A 215 -30.36 -12.91 1.35
N GLY A 216 -30.08 -14.17 1.07
CA GLY A 216 -30.74 -15.32 1.72
C GLY A 216 -30.22 -15.54 3.14
N GLU A 217 -30.83 -16.47 3.85
CA GLU A 217 -30.39 -16.84 5.19
C GLU A 217 -28.96 -17.38 5.17
N THR A 218 -28.11 -16.81 6.02
CA THR A 218 -26.70 -17.15 6.20
C THR A 218 -26.33 -17.05 7.68
N THR A 219 -25.15 -17.59 8.05
CA THR A 219 -24.72 -17.65 9.45
C THR A 219 -23.52 -16.76 9.75
N ASN A 220 -22.69 -16.49 8.74
CA ASN A 220 -21.49 -15.70 8.92
C ASN A 220 -21.59 -14.35 8.17
N PRO A 221 -20.96 -13.28 8.66
CA PRO A 221 -20.96 -11.98 7.97
C PRO A 221 -20.48 -12.07 6.52
N TRP A 222 -19.46 -12.87 6.23
CA TRP A 222 -18.84 -13.02 4.91
C TRP A 222 -19.60 -13.93 3.95
N ASP A 223 -20.67 -14.60 4.38
CA ASP A 223 -21.50 -15.45 3.50
C ASP A 223 -22.29 -14.64 2.46
N ALA A 224 -22.44 -13.33 2.67
CA ALA A 224 -22.88 -12.36 1.67
C ALA A 224 -22.11 -11.04 1.85
N GLN A 225 -21.57 -10.53 0.74
CA GLN A 225 -20.73 -9.33 0.76
C GLN A 225 -21.06 -8.40 -0.40
N VAL A 226 -21.10 -7.10 -0.11
CA VAL A 226 -21.09 -6.02 -1.10
C VAL A 226 -19.64 -5.68 -1.41
N ASN A 227 -19.30 -5.44 -2.68
CA ASN A 227 -17.95 -5.18 -3.13
C ASN A 227 -17.83 -3.84 -3.84
N PHE A 228 -16.89 -3.00 -3.39
CA PHE A 228 -16.46 -1.79 -4.07
C PHE A 228 -14.99 -1.93 -4.44
N GLU A 229 -14.71 -2.09 -5.74
CA GLU A 229 -13.34 -2.24 -6.22
C GLU A 229 -12.69 -0.88 -6.42
N ASN A 230 -11.48 -0.74 -5.88
CA ASN A 230 -10.62 0.43 -6.07
C ASN A 230 -9.19 0.09 -5.64
N VAL A 231 -8.24 1.02 -5.87
CA VAL A 231 -6.88 0.92 -5.36
C VAL A 231 -6.80 1.68 -4.05
N PHE A 232 -6.60 0.97 -2.94
CA PHE A 232 -6.51 1.55 -1.61
C PHE A 232 -5.04 1.69 -1.21
N PRO A 233 -4.55 2.94 -1.00
CA PRO A 233 -3.14 3.18 -0.70
C PRO A 233 -2.76 2.67 0.69
N LYS A 234 -1.73 1.82 0.78
CA LYS A 234 -1.16 1.44 2.08
C LYS A 234 -0.66 2.66 2.84
N GLY A 235 -0.96 2.73 4.12
CA GLY A 235 -0.58 3.82 5.02
C GLY A 235 -1.51 5.03 4.97
N ALA A 236 -2.57 5.01 4.15
CA ALA A 236 -3.60 6.03 4.15
C ALA A 236 -4.79 5.65 5.02
N ASN A 237 -5.47 6.63 5.60
CA ASN A 237 -6.78 6.42 6.22
C ASN A 237 -7.84 6.37 5.12
N ILE A 238 -8.61 5.30 5.08
CA ILE A 238 -9.75 5.16 4.17
C ILE A 238 -11.02 5.51 4.93
N LYS A 239 -11.69 6.54 4.46
CA LYS A 239 -12.93 7.05 5.06
C LYS A 239 -14.11 6.61 4.20
N LEU A 240 -15.08 5.99 4.83
CA LEU A 240 -16.36 5.60 4.25
C LEU A 240 -17.46 6.47 4.85
N SER A 241 -18.20 7.18 4.01
CA SER A 241 -19.37 7.96 4.42
C SER A 241 -20.58 7.59 3.57
N MET A 242 -21.74 7.48 4.19
CA MET A 242 -23.01 7.15 3.50
C MET A 242 -24.21 7.50 4.36
N GLU A 243 -25.38 7.60 3.71
CA GLU A 243 -26.67 7.53 4.40
C GLU A 243 -27.17 6.08 4.28
N VAL A 244 -27.45 5.45 5.41
CA VAL A 244 -27.79 4.03 5.43
C VAL A 244 -28.94 3.75 6.40
N LYS A 245 -29.80 2.80 6.04
CA LYS A 245 -30.78 2.19 6.94
C LYS A 245 -30.88 0.69 6.72
N GLY A 246 -31.35 0.01 7.71
CA GLY A 246 -31.76 -1.38 7.64
C GLY A 246 -33.28 -1.54 7.62
N SER A 247 -33.78 -2.71 7.22
CA SER A 247 -35.19 -3.06 7.43
C SER A 247 -35.50 -3.48 8.86
N VAL A 248 -34.49 -3.79 9.65
CA VAL A 248 -34.51 -4.06 11.09
C VAL A 248 -33.27 -3.46 11.75
N ASP A 249 -33.29 -3.27 13.06
CA ASP A 249 -32.11 -2.83 13.79
C ASP A 249 -31.04 -3.92 13.80
N GLY A 250 -29.77 -3.53 13.74
CA GLY A 250 -28.65 -4.45 13.75
C GLY A 250 -27.31 -3.80 13.40
N SER A 251 -26.37 -4.58 12.92
CA SER A 251 -25.08 -4.07 12.50
C SER A 251 -24.45 -4.91 11.38
N ILE A 252 -23.58 -4.28 10.61
CA ILE A 252 -22.74 -4.91 9.60
C ILE A 252 -21.28 -4.58 9.83
N SER A 253 -20.38 -5.39 9.28
CA SER A 253 -18.95 -5.09 9.30
C SER A 253 -18.47 -4.63 7.92
N ALA A 254 -17.40 -3.84 7.91
CA ALA A 254 -16.74 -3.39 6.69
C ALA A 254 -15.23 -3.59 6.81
N GLY A 255 -14.57 -3.89 5.69
CA GLY A 255 -13.13 -4.11 5.68
C GLY A 255 -12.50 -3.89 4.32
N LEU A 256 -11.20 -3.64 4.33
CA LEU A 256 -10.36 -3.59 3.13
C LEU A 256 -9.72 -4.96 2.91
N GLN A 257 -9.64 -5.39 1.66
CA GLN A 257 -9.09 -6.69 1.31
C GLN A 257 -8.17 -6.63 0.09
N ASN A 258 -7.04 -7.32 0.18
CA ASN A 258 -6.28 -7.74 -0.99
C ASN A 258 -6.95 -9.02 -1.56
N PRO A 259 -7.45 -9.02 -2.81
CA PRO A 259 -8.08 -10.19 -3.41
C PRO A 259 -7.11 -11.37 -3.60
N ASN A 260 -5.80 -11.11 -3.66
CA ASN A 260 -4.80 -12.15 -3.72
C ASN A 260 -4.62 -12.79 -2.32
N GLY A 261 -5.14 -14.01 -2.18
CA GLY A 261 -5.15 -14.74 -0.91
C GLY A 261 -6.15 -14.20 0.11
N TYR A 262 -7.09 -13.33 -0.28
CA TYR A 262 -8.17 -12.79 0.59
C TYR A 262 -7.66 -12.15 1.88
N LYS A 263 -6.51 -11.46 1.82
CA LYS A 263 -5.86 -10.87 3.00
C LYS A 263 -6.58 -9.61 3.45
N GLY A 264 -6.89 -9.50 4.75
CA GLY A 264 -7.38 -8.27 5.37
C GLY A 264 -6.33 -7.17 5.32
N CYS A 265 -6.77 -5.95 4.98
CA CYS A 265 -5.91 -4.77 4.86
C CYS A 265 -6.39 -3.59 5.71
N GLY A 266 -7.36 -3.80 6.58
CA GLY A 266 -7.95 -2.83 7.50
C GLY A 266 -9.41 -3.16 7.75
N GLU A 267 -9.87 -2.96 8.99
CA GLU A 267 -11.26 -3.18 9.38
C GLU A 267 -11.84 -1.88 9.92
N PHE A 268 -13.02 -1.53 9.45
CA PHE A 268 -13.76 -0.37 9.94
C PHE A 268 -14.46 -0.71 11.25
N PRO A 269 -14.77 0.29 12.09
CA PRO A 269 -15.73 0.12 13.17
C PRO A 269 -17.05 -0.46 12.65
N ALA A 270 -17.74 -1.22 13.50
CA ALA A 270 -19.04 -1.78 13.15
C ALA A 270 -20.02 -0.67 12.72
N ILE A 271 -20.77 -0.89 11.66
CA ILE A 271 -21.79 0.02 11.16
C ILE A 271 -23.12 -0.41 11.72
N ASN A 272 -23.65 0.34 12.68
CA ASN A 272 -24.96 0.11 13.23
C ASN A 272 -26.04 0.53 12.22
N LEU A 273 -27.12 -0.20 12.15
CA LEU A 273 -28.26 0.02 11.27
C LEU A 273 -29.51 0.22 12.11
N THR A 274 -30.30 1.23 11.75
CA THR A 274 -31.64 1.47 12.29
C THR A 274 -32.65 1.45 11.13
N THR A 275 -33.94 1.41 11.45
CA THR A 275 -35.01 1.43 10.43
C THR A 275 -35.14 2.78 9.72
N ASP A 276 -34.59 3.84 10.30
CA ASP A 276 -34.51 5.16 9.70
C ASP A 276 -33.12 5.41 9.06
N TYR A 277 -33.08 6.24 8.02
CA TYR A 277 -31.80 6.66 7.45
C TYR A 277 -30.97 7.47 8.45
N GLN A 278 -29.73 7.04 8.60
CA GLN A 278 -28.73 7.75 9.39
C GLN A 278 -27.47 8.03 8.57
N LYS A 279 -26.79 9.12 8.88
CA LYS A 279 -25.47 9.40 8.33
C LYS A 279 -24.42 8.61 9.11
N VAL A 280 -23.65 7.82 8.40
CA VAL A 280 -22.55 7.06 8.94
C VAL A 280 -21.24 7.55 8.34
N GLU A 281 -20.25 7.76 9.18
CA GLU A 281 -18.90 8.07 8.81
C GLU A 281 -17.96 7.21 9.66
N VAL A 282 -17.21 6.31 8.99
CA VAL A 282 -16.23 5.44 9.62
C VAL A 282 -14.94 5.45 8.83
N SER A 283 -13.81 5.20 9.50
CA SER A 283 -12.51 5.16 8.84
C SER A 283 -11.64 4.05 9.37
N THR A 284 -10.69 3.61 8.54
CA THR A 284 -9.66 2.64 8.91
C THR A 284 -8.36 2.94 8.18
N LEU A 285 -7.22 2.62 8.80
CA LEU A 285 -5.93 2.65 8.14
C LEU A 285 -5.83 1.46 7.16
N CYS A 286 -5.44 1.72 5.91
CA CYS A 286 -5.06 0.67 4.99
C CYS A 286 -3.65 0.16 5.38
N SER A 287 -3.58 -0.93 6.12
CA SER A 287 -2.32 -1.50 6.65
C SER A 287 -1.63 -2.46 5.66
N GLY A 288 -2.37 -3.05 4.71
CA GLY A 288 -1.86 -4.07 3.80
C GLY A 288 -1.58 -3.58 2.38
N GLU A 289 -0.59 -4.19 1.73
CA GLU A 289 -0.33 -3.97 0.30
C GLU A 289 -1.39 -4.64 -0.58
N GLY A 290 -1.62 -4.07 -1.76
CA GLY A 290 -2.51 -4.65 -2.77
C GLY A 290 -3.99 -4.64 -2.39
N ALA A 291 -4.41 -3.83 -1.44
CA ALA A 291 -5.81 -3.65 -1.10
C ALA A 291 -6.58 -3.11 -2.32
N LYS A 292 -7.54 -3.89 -2.81
CA LYS A 292 -8.34 -3.58 -4.01
C LYS A 292 -9.84 -3.71 -3.81
N ARG A 293 -10.28 -4.13 -2.64
CA ARG A 293 -11.70 -4.28 -2.32
C ARG A 293 -12.03 -3.62 -1.00
N LEU A 294 -13.09 -2.83 -0.98
CA LEU A 294 -13.84 -2.50 0.22
C LEU A 294 -15.06 -3.40 0.24
N LEU A 295 -15.20 -4.17 1.30
CA LEU A 295 -16.29 -5.14 1.48
C LEU A 295 -17.20 -4.66 2.61
N LEU A 296 -18.52 -4.67 2.37
CA LEU A 296 -19.50 -4.68 3.44
C LEU A 296 -19.96 -6.12 3.63
N SER A 297 -19.70 -6.72 4.77
CA SER A 297 -20.08 -8.09 5.11
C SER A 297 -21.45 -8.06 5.75
N VAL A 298 -22.44 -8.49 5.00
CA VAL A 298 -23.87 -8.36 5.33
C VAL A 298 -24.54 -9.66 5.69
N GLY A 299 -23.88 -10.82 5.47
CA GLY A 299 -24.51 -12.15 5.55
C GLY A 299 -25.11 -12.48 6.91
N LYS A 300 -24.63 -11.93 8.02
CA LYS A 300 -25.24 -12.17 9.35
C LYS A 300 -26.41 -11.22 9.66
N TYR A 301 -26.62 -10.18 8.86
CA TYR A 301 -27.68 -9.22 9.07
C TYR A 301 -29.02 -9.78 8.53
N ALA A 302 -30.04 -9.80 9.37
CA ALA A 302 -31.31 -10.50 9.06
C ALA A 302 -32.28 -9.68 8.19
N GLY A 303 -31.86 -8.57 7.61
CA GLY A 303 -32.74 -7.67 6.85
C GLY A 303 -32.15 -7.22 5.52
N SER A 304 -32.84 -6.31 4.84
CA SER A 304 -32.32 -5.58 3.70
C SER A 304 -31.67 -4.27 4.14
N ILE A 305 -30.69 -3.81 3.37
CA ILE A 305 -29.93 -2.58 3.64
C ILE A 305 -30.17 -1.61 2.49
N SER A 306 -30.46 -0.35 2.79
CA SER A 306 -30.62 0.71 1.81
C SER A 306 -29.54 1.76 2.01
N ILE A 307 -28.76 2.04 0.96
CA ILE A 307 -27.61 2.96 0.98
C ILE A 307 -27.85 4.10 0.00
N LYS A 308 -27.62 5.34 0.45
CA LYS A 308 -27.59 6.57 -0.35
C LYS A 308 -26.27 7.30 -0.16
N ASN A 309 -25.89 8.14 -1.13
CA ASN A 309 -24.78 9.09 -1.01
C ASN A 309 -23.48 8.45 -0.48
N LEU A 310 -23.12 7.28 -1.03
CA LEU A 310 -21.93 6.58 -0.59
C LEU A 310 -20.69 7.24 -1.19
N LYS A 311 -19.73 7.58 -0.32
CA LYS A 311 -18.44 8.15 -0.70
C LYS A 311 -17.31 7.40 -0.01
N ILE A 312 -16.25 7.16 -0.75
CA ILE A 312 -15.01 6.53 -0.27
C ILE A 312 -13.87 7.51 -0.57
N GLU A 313 -13.13 7.90 0.47
CA GLU A 313 -12.02 8.84 0.38
C GLU A 313 -10.73 8.19 0.88
N ALA A 314 -9.60 8.50 0.22
CA ALA A 314 -8.27 8.25 0.75
C ALA A 314 -7.74 9.54 1.40
N VAL A 315 -7.39 9.47 2.67
CA VAL A 315 -6.96 10.62 3.49
C VAL A 315 -5.53 10.42 3.94
N GLY A 316 -4.69 11.44 3.76
CA GLY A 316 -3.31 11.42 4.22
C GLY A 316 -2.37 10.52 3.41
N VAL A 317 -2.68 10.30 2.12
CA VAL A 317 -1.82 9.53 1.20
C VAL A 317 -0.50 10.25 1.00
N LYS A 318 0.60 9.62 1.38
CA LYS A 318 1.94 10.19 1.21
C LYS A 318 2.26 10.38 -0.28
N GLN A 319 2.95 11.46 -0.59
CA GLN A 319 3.58 11.65 -1.90
C GLN A 319 4.54 10.48 -2.17
N GLU A 320 4.39 9.86 -3.31
CA GLU A 320 5.24 8.76 -3.74
C GLU A 320 6.50 9.31 -4.41
N SER A 321 7.60 8.56 -4.31
CA SER A 321 8.81 8.81 -5.09
C SER A 321 9.17 7.61 -5.94
N LEU A 322 9.85 7.88 -7.04
CA LEU A 322 10.33 6.88 -7.98
C LEU A 322 11.76 7.18 -8.38
N THR A 323 12.65 6.22 -8.20
CA THR A 323 13.99 6.26 -8.76
C THR A 323 14.02 5.46 -10.07
N ILE A 324 14.45 6.10 -11.15
CA ILE A 324 14.76 5.44 -12.42
C ILE A 324 16.14 4.83 -12.29
N PRO A 325 16.31 3.51 -12.51
CA PRO A 325 17.62 2.88 -12.43
C PRO A 325 18.55 3.29 -13.58
N SER A 326 19.82 2.91 -13.51
CA SER A 326 20.85 3.19 -14.53
C SER A 326 20.48 2.68 -15.94
N SER A 327 19.53 1.77 -16.06
CA SER A 327 18.97 1.32 -17.32
C SER A 327 18.05 2.34 -18.01
N SER A 328 17.76 3.47 -17.41
CA SER A 328 16.78 4.49 -17.85
C SER A 328 15.33 4.01 -17.91
N PHE A 329 15.01 2.80 -17.45
CA PHE A 329 13.65 2.24 -17.47
C PHE A 329 13.23 1.73 -16.10
N ALA A 330 11.95 1.93 -15.78
CA ALA A 330 11.31 1.37 -14.58
C ALA A 330 9.89 0.93 -14.92
N THR A 331 9.31 0.03 -14.12
CA THR A 331 7.87 -0.21 -14.12
C THR A 331 7.28 0.30 -12.82
N TYR A 332 6.08 0.90 -12.88
CA TYR A 332 5.45 1.47 -11.70
C TYR A 332 3.93 1.50 -11.82
N ALA A 333 3.26 1.46 -10.67
CA ALA A 333 1.83 1.67 -10.53
C ALA A 333 1.58 2.55 -9.29
N ALA A 334 1.25 3.82 -9.50
CA ALA A 334 1.02 4.78 -8.42
C ALA A 334 -0.34 4.59 -7.77
N TYR A 335 -0.49 4.97 -6.50
CA TYR A 335 -1.76 4.92 -5.78
C TYR A 335 -2.76 6.01 -6.20
N TYR A 336 -2.31 7.06 -6.85
CA TYR A 336 -3.13 8.17 -7.34
C TYR A 336 -2.77 8.49 -8.80
N PRO A 337 -3.63 9.23 -9.51
CA PRO A 337 -3.32 9.62 -10.88
C PRO A 337 -2.07 10.49 -10.95
N VAL A 338 -1.18 10.23 -11.93
CA VAL A 338 0.10 10.93 -12.11
C VAL A 338 0.26 11.39 -13.55
N ASN A 339 0.69 12.64 -13.74
CA ASN A 339 1.14 13.16 -15.04
C ASN A 339 2.66 12.98 -15.16
N TYR A 340 3.09 11.83 -15.64
CA TYR A 340 4.52 11.53 -15.80
C TYR A 340 5.21 12.44 -16.82
N ALA A 341 4.51 12.85 -17.90
CA ALA A 341 5.06 13.77 -18.88
C ALA A 341 5.41 15.13 -18.28
N GLY A 342 4.60 15.62 -17.34
CA GLY A 342 4.89 16.85 -16.59
C GLY A 342 6.15 16.78 -15.73
N LEU A 343 6.61 15.58 -15.39
CA LEU A 343 7.85 15.32 -14.66
C LEU A 343 9.05 15.06 -15.59
N GLY A 344 8.88 15.13 -16.91
CA GLY A 344 9.92 14.77 -17.88
C GLY A 344 10.09 13.27 -18.11
N LEU A 345 9.18 12.44 -17.58
CA LEU A 345 9.14 11.01 -17.79
C LEU A 345 8.23 10.66 -18.98
N LYS A 346 8.59 9.64 -19.73
CA LYS A 346 7.69 9.04 -20.71
C LYS A 346 7.05 7.78 -20.12
N ALA A 347 5.72 7.71 -20.16
CA ALA A 347 4.96 6.55 -19.72
C ALA A 347 4.41 5.77 -20.91
N TYR A 348 4.47 4.44 -20.81
CA TYR A 348 4.02 3.55 -21.89
C TYR A 348 3.08 2.47 -21.34
N ALA A 349 1.98 2.27 -22.04
CA ALA A 349 1.21 1.04 -21.96
C ALA A 349 1.97 -0.07 -22.70
N VAL A 350 1.95 -1.27 -22.15
CA VAL A 350 2.61 -2.44 -22.73
C VAL A 350 1.57 -3.49 -23.02
N LYS A 351 1.57 -4.00 -24.25
CA LYS A 351 0.69 -5.07 -24.71
C LYS A 351 1.50 -6.25 -25.20
N LEU A 352 1.07 -7.46 -24.89
CA LEU A 352 1.55 -8.65 -25.57
C LEU A 352 0.93 -8.68 -26.99
N ASN A 353 1.74 -9.00 -27.99
CA ASN A 353 1.19 -9.26 -29.31
C ASN A 353 0.33 -10.54 -29.32
N ASP A 354 -0.45 -10.77 -30.37
CA ASP A 354 -1.36 -11.91 -30.47
C ASP A 354 -0.64 -13.27 -30.34
N ALA A 355 0.58 -13.37 -30.86
CA ALA A 355 1.43 -14.57 -30.79
C ALA A 355 2.04 -14.76 -29.37
N LYS A 356 2.01 -13.76 -28.52
CA LYS A 356 2.64 -13.70 -27.19
C LYS A 356 4.15 -13.98 -27.20
N ASP A 357 4.82 -13.63 -28.29
CA ASP A 357 6.25 -13.74 -28.48
C ASP A 357 6.97 -12.37 -28.51
N GLY A 358 6.21 -11.28 -28.47
CA GLY A 358 6.69 -9.90 -28.45
C GLY A 358 5.78 -8.98 -27.62
N VAL A 359 6.26 -7.76 -27.40
CA VAL A 359 5.52 -6.68 -26.73
C VAL A 359 5.46 -5.44 -27.60
N GLU A 360 4.34 -4.74 -27.51
CA GLU A 360 4.08 -3.46 -28.16
C GLU A 360 3.98 -2.37 -27.09
N PHE A 361 4.49 -1.17 -27.42
CA PHE A 361 4.52 -0.03 -26.52
C PHE A 361 3.72 1.11 -27.11
N THR A 362 2.79 1.65 -26.35
CA THR A 362 2.02 2.85 -26.71
C THR A 362 2.29 3.95 -25.69
N GLU A 363 2.87 5.08 -26.13
CA GLU A 363 3.13 6.22 -25.26
C GLU A 363 1.81 6.79 -24.74
N ILE A 364 1.79 7.12 -23.44
CA ILE A 364 0.66 7.74 -22.73
C ILE A 364 1.02 9.21 -22.51
N PRO A 365 0.51 10.15 -23.32
CA PRO A 365 0.90 11.56 -23.23
C PRO A 365 0.24 12.29 -22.07
N GLY A 366 -0.78 11.69 -21.44
CA GLY A 366 -1.59 12.32 -20.41
C GLY A 366 -1.40 11.72 -19.01
N VAL A 367 -2.41 11.98 -18.19
CA VAL A 367 -2.43 11.47 -16.80
C VAL A 367 -2.72 9.97 -16.80
N VAL A 368 -1.85 9.21 -16.14
CA VAL A 368 -2.04 7.77 -15.89
C VAL A 368 -2.93 7.60 -14.67
N PRO A 369 -4.00 6.79 -14.75
CA PRO A 369 -4.90 6.55 -13.61
C PRO A 369 -4.21 5.85 -12.43
N ALA A 370 -4.80 5.98 -11.25
CA ALA A 370 -4.37 5.24 -10.07
C ALA A 370 -4.35 3.72 -10.31
N GLY A 371 -3.29 3.05 -9.85
CA GLY A 371 -3.12 1.60 -9.94
C GLY A 371 -2.86 1.03 -11.32
N VAL A 372 -2.83 1.87 -12.35
CA VAL A 372 -2.48 1.43 -13.72
C VAL A 372 -0.99 1.22 -13.84
N ALA A 373 -0.62 0.00 -14.21
CA ALA A 373 0.77 -0.42 -14.39
C ALA A 373 1.34 0.11 -15.71
N VAL A 374 2.48 0.79 -15.66
CA VAL A 374 3.14 1.38 -16.83
C VAL A 374 4.63 1.06 -16.87
N LEU A 375 5.20 1.08 -18.07
CA LEU A 375 6.64 1.20 -18.27
C LEU A 375 6.99 2.69 -18.33
N LEU A 376 8.00 3.09 -17.60
CA LEU A 376 8.50 4.46 -17.55
C LEU A 376 9.91 4.52 -18.14
N LYS A 377 10.18 5.56 -18.94
CA LYS A 377 11.51 5.93 -19.39
C LYS A 377 11.86 7.33 -18.88
N GLY A 378 13.05 7.46 -18.29
CA GLY A 378 13.51 8.72 -17.71
C GLY A 378 15.03 8.80 -17.67
N GLU A 379 15.55 9.85 -17.05
CA GLU A 379 16.98 10.03 -16.83
C GLU A 379 17.50 8.94 -15.86
N ALA A 380 18.63 8.34 -16.20
CA ALA A 380 19.25 7.29 -15.40
C ALA A 380 19.64 7.81 -14.01
N ASP A 381 19.38 7.02 -12.99
CA ASP A 381 19.67 7.28 -11.58
C ASP A 381 18.99 8.54 -10.99
N ALA A 382 18.02 9.12 -11.73
CA ALA A 382 17.23 10.26 -11.25
C ALA A 382 16.08 9.82 -10.34
N GLU A 383 15.80 10.63 -9.31
CA GLU A 383 14.66 10.47 -8.40
C GLU A 383 13.58 11.50 -8.73
N TYR A 384 12.34 11.06 -8.76
CA TYR A 384 11.17 11.87 -9.07
C TYR A 384 10.15 11.79 -7.93
N ALA A 385 9.74 12.95 -7.42
CA ALA A 385 8.57 13.05 -6.56
C ALA A 385 7.32 13.04 -7.46
N LEU A 386 6.38 12.14 -7.17
CA LEU A 386 5.18 11.95 -8.00
C LEU A 386 4.04 12.80 -7.44
N ASP A 387 3.70 13.89 -8.16
CA ASP A 387 2.56 14.72 -7.77
C ASP A 387 1.24 14.12 -8.23
N LYS A 388 0.22 14.20 -7.34
CA LYS A 388 -1.13 13.80 -7.66
C LYS A 388 -1.71 14.74 -8.73
N ALA A 389 -2.11 14.17 -9.86
CA ALA A 389 -2.78 14.89 -10.93
C ALA A 389 -4.30 14.85 -10.80
N ALA A 390 -4.98 15.76 -11.52
CA ALA A 390 -6.42 15.76 -11.66
C ALA A 390 -6.82 15.17 -13.02
N GLY A 391 -7.90 14.39 -13.01
CA GLY A 391 -8.45 13.74 -14.22
C GLY A 391 -7.52 12.64 -14.75
N TRP A 392 -8.04 11.83 -15.64
CA TRP A 392 -7.29 10.79 -16.36
C TRP A 392 -8.07 10.31 -17.58
N SER A 393 -7.38 9.67 -18.54
CA SER A 393 -7.97 8.92 -19.63
C SER A 393 -7.84 7.42 -19.34
N SER A 394 -8.70 6.60 -19.92
CA SER A 394 -8.57 5.15 -19.80
C SER A 394 -7.28 4.69 -20.48
N VAL A 395 -6.54 3.82 -19.81
CA VAL A 395 -5.31 3.21 -20.31
C VAL A 395 -5.51 1.70 -20.36
N SER A 396 -5.24 1.08 -21.51
CA SER A 396 -5.28 -0.37 -21.69
C SER A 396 -3.87 -0.93 -21.77
N THR A 397 -3.47 -1.73 -20.78
CA THR A 397 -2.14 -2.34 -20.67
C THR A 397 -2.27 -3.79 -20.21
N ASP A 398 -1.32 -4.66 -20.60
CA ASP A 398 -1.23 -6.04 -20.10
C ASP A 398 -0.27 -6.14 -18.91
N LEU A 399 0.43 -5.05 -18.55
CA LEU A 399 1.16 -4.98 -17.28
C LEU A 399 0.21 -5.07 -16.11
N LYS A 400 0.61 -5.82 -15.09
CA LYS A 400 -0.07 -5.92 -13.81
C LYS A 400 0.82 -5.38 -12.69
N ALA A 401 0.25 -4.64 -11.77
CA ALA A 401 0.96 -4.18 -10.57
C ALA A 401 1.10 -5.32 -9.56
N SER A 402 2.31 -5.51 -9.04
CA SER A 402 2.56 -6.43 -7.94
C SER A 402 2.10 -5.83 -6.61
N ASP A 403 1.60 -6.68 -5.73
CA ASP A 403 1.29 -6.40 -4.33
C ASP A 403 2.42 -6.82 -3.36
N GLY A 404 3.59 -7.15 -3.89
CA GLY A 404 4.73 -7.66 -3.12
C GLY A 404 4.71 -9.17 -2.92
N THR A 405 3.66 -9.88 -3.35
CA THR A 405 3.53 -11.34 -3.24
C THR A 405 3.41 -12.05 -4.58
N SER A 406 3.32 -11.29 -5.68
CA SER A 406 3.19 -11.85 -7.03
C SER A 406 4.41 -12.67 -7.40
N ALA A 407 4.22 -13.95 -7.71
CA ALA A 407 5.28 -14.89 -8.06
C ALA A 407 4.81 -15.86 -9.16
N SER A 408 5.75 -16.43 -9.92
CA SER A 408 5.45 -17.48 -10.90
C SER A 408 5.09 -18.78 -10.19
N ASP A 409 4.05 -19.49 -10.65
CA ASP A 409 3.53 -20.73 -10.02
C ASP A 409 3.77 -22.00 -10.86
N GLY A 410 4.44 -21.89 -11.98
CA GLY A 410 4.70 -23.00 -12.92
C GLY A 410 3.66 -23.15 -14.03
N ALA A 411 2.38 -22.89 -13.78
CA ALA A 411 1.33 -22.79 -14.81
C ALA A 411 1.33 -21.42 -15.47
N THR A 412 1.72 -20.40 -14.70
CA THR A 412 1.82 -19.00 -15.12
C THR A 412 3.26 -18.55 -14.94
N THR A 413 3.83 -17.93 -15.97
CA THR A 413 5.14 -17.30 -15.89
C THR A 413 4.96 -15.78 -15.85
N LEU A 414 5.52 -15.16 -14.82
CA LEU A 414 5.59 -13.71 -14.71
C LEU A 414 6.90 -13.21 -15.32
N TYR A 415 6.82 -12.11 -16.07
CA TYR A 415 7.99 -11.46 -16.66
C TYR A 415 8.10 -10.07 -16.07
N ALA A 416 9.20 -9.79 -15.38
CA ALA A 416 9.49 -8.49 -14.77
C ALA A 416 10.64 -7.79 -15.48
N LEU A 417 10.59 -6.45 -15.49
CA LEU A 417 11.66 -5.64 -16.07
C LEU A 417 12.96 -5.83 -15.26
N SER A 418 14.03 -6.19 -15.96
CA SER A 418 15.36 -6.37 -15.38
C SER A 418 16.43 -6.09 -16.42
N THR A 419 17.68 -5.92 -15.99
CA THR A 419 18.85 -5.81 -16.87
C THR A 419 19.74 -7.01 -16.63
N VAL A 420 19.97 -7.79 -17.68
CA VAL A 420 20.84 -8.96 -17.66
C VAL A 420 21.88 -8.80 -18.77
N ASP A 421 23.17 -8.90 -18.46
CA ASP A 421 24.28 -8.73 -19.39
C ASP A 421 24.19 -7.42 -20.21
N GLY A 422 23.74 -6.33 -19.56
CA GLY A 422 23.57 -5.01 -20.18
C GLY A 422 22.31 -4.85 -21.04
N VAL A 423 21.47 -5.87 -21.16
CA VAL A 423 20.20 -5.81 -21.92
C VAL A 423 19.03 -5.63 -20.96
N THR A 424 18.30 -4.53 -21.08
CA THR A 424 17.06 -4.26 -20.32
C THR A 424 15.87 -4.83 -21.07
N ALA A 425 15.13 -5.74 -20.42
CA ALA A 425 14.00 -6.44 -21.00
C ALA A 425 13.07 -6.98 -19.90
N PHE A 426 11.91 -7.52 -20.28
CA PHE A 426 11.08 -8.28 -19.34
C PHE A 426 11.56 -9.74 -19.31
N TYR A 427 12.23 -10.12 -18.24
CA TYR A 427 12.75 -11.47 -18.01
C TYR A 427 11.81 -12.32 -17.16
N PRO A 428 11.80 -13.64 -17.38
CA PRO A 428 10.99 -14.54 -16.55
C PRO A 428 11.47 -14.52 -15.11
N VAL A 429 10.54 -14.30 -14.21
CA VAL A 429 10.77 -14.34 -12.75
C VAL A 429 10.89 -15.79 -12.31
N LYS A 430 11.92 -16.10 -11.54
CA LYS A 430 12.13 -17.44 -10.98
C LYS A 430 10.90 -17.86 -10.15
N LYS A 431 10.57 -19.14 -10.20
CA LYS A 431 9.50 -19.71 -9.38
C LYS A 431 9.69 -19.32 -7.92
N GLU A 432 8.61 -18.96 -7.24
CA GLU A 432 8.57 -18.56 -5.83
C GLU A 432 9.33 -17.27 -5.47
N SER A 433 9.91 -16.58 -6.45
CA SER A 433 10.49 -15.25 -6.21
C SER A 433 9.40 -14.20 -6.32
N ALA A 434 9.16 -13.45 -5.23
CA ALA A 434 8.16 -12.38 -5.23
C ALA A 434 8.67 -11.12 -5.96
N ILE A 435 7.79 -10.51 -6.73
CA ILE A 435 8.03 -9.20 -7.34
C ILE A 435 7.68 -8.12 -6.30
N PRO A 436 8.56 -7.14 -6.02
CA PRO A 436 8.27 -6.08 -5.05
C PRO A 436 6.96 -5.33 -5.35
N ALA A 437 6.29 -4.86 -4.32
CA ALA A 437 5.07 -4.06 -4.46
C ALA A 437 5.30 -2.84 -5.37
N LYS A 438 4.24 -2.45 -6.12
CA LYS A 438 4.25 -1.36 -7.12
C LYS A 438 5.14 -1.57 -8.34
N ARG A 439 6.02 -2.56 -8.37
CA ARG A 439 6.67 -3.02 -9.61
C ARG A 439 5.64 -3.76 -10.45
N CYS A 440 5.87 -3.76 -11.79
CA CYS A 440 4.88 -4.33 -12.69
C CYS A 440 5.48 -5.49 -13.49
N TYR A 441 4.60 -6.38 -13.93
CA TYR A 441 4.96 -7.59 -14.64
C TYR A 441 3.94 -7.91 -15.74
N LEU A 442 4.38 -8.69 -16.73
CA LEU A 442 3.52 -9.35 -17.70
C LEU A 442 3.20 -10.75 -17.20
N GLU A 443 1.99 -11.21 -17.43
CA GLU A 443 1.54 -12.56 -17.07
C GLU A 443 1.31 -13.39 -18.33
N VAL A 444 2.04 -14.49 -18.48
CA VAL A 444 1.90 -15.42 -19.59
C VAL A 444 1.44 -16.77 -19.09
N LYS A 445 0.21 -17.16 -19.45
CA LYS A 445 -0.38 -18.46 -19.12
C LYS A 445 -0.09 -19.48 -20.21
N GLY A 446 0.14 -20.72 -19.81
CA GLY A 446 0.25 -21.89 -20.72
C GLY A 446 1.68 -22.39 -20.87
N THR A 447 1.79 -23.56 -21.53
CA THR A 447 3.02 -24.30 -21.75
C THR A 447 3.67 -24.08 -23.13
N SER A 448 3.04 -23.31 -24.01
CA SER A 448 3.60 -22.96 -25.31
C SER A 448 4.87 -22.12 -25.14
N THR A 449 5.82 -22.33 -26.02
CA THR A 449 7.18 -21.78 -26.05
C THR A 449 7.32 -20.45 -25.31
N LYS A 450 7.83 -20.55 -24.08
CA LYS A 450 8.07 -19.37 -23.23
C LYS A 450 9.17 -18.57 -23.89
N ALA A 451 8.92 -17.29 -24.16
CA ALA A 451 9.96 -16.39 -24.61
C ALA A 451 11.10 -16.39 -23.58
N ALA A 452 12.34 -16.38 -24.03
CA ALA A 452 13.48 -16.24 -23.11
C ALA A 452 13.43 -14.90 -22.39
N PHE A 453 12.95 -13.87 -23.06
CA PHE A 453 12.65 -12.54 -22.53
C PHE A 453 11.82 -11.76 -23.58
N TYR A 454 11.16 -10.68 -23.14
CA TYR A 454 10.50 -9.72 -24.03
C TYR A 454 11.37 -8.47 -24.14
N SER A 455 11.97 -8.26 -25.31
CA SER A 455 12.83 -7.10 -25.57
C SER A 455 12.04 -5.81 -25.58
N LEU A 456 12.64 -4.71 -25.12
CA LEU A 456 12.12 -3.37 -25.30
C LEU A 456 12.20 -2.91 -26.78
N GLY A 457 13.03 -3.58 -27.59
CA GLY A 457 13.15 -3.35 -29.03
C GLY A 457 13.79 -2.02 -29.42
N THR A 458 13.86 -1.76 -30.70
CA THR A 458 14.42 -0.52 -31.28
C THR A 458 13.51 0.71 -31.08
N ASN A 459 12.29 0.54 -30.57
CA ASN A 459 11.32 1.61 -30.32
C ASN A 459 11.82 2.72 -29.40
N PHE A 460 12.88 2.45 -28.62
CA PHE A 460 13.47 3.40 -27.67
C PHE A 460 14.86 3.90 -28.08
N GLY A 461 15.30 3.61 -29.33
CA GLY A 461 16.60 4.06 -29.83
C GLY A 461 17.79 3.23 -29.35
N GLU A 462 17.57 2.08 -28.73
CA GLU A 462 18.61 1.12 -28.40
C GLU A 462 18.85 0.13 -29.56
N THR A 463 20.06 0.11 -30.05
CA THR A 463 20.47 -0.82 -31.10
C THR A 463 20.61 -2.24 -30.52
N THR A 464 19.81 -3.15 -31.07
CA THR A 464 20.02 -4.59 -31.05
C THR A 464 19.92 -5.36 -29.74
N GLY A 465 18.69 -5.58 -29.26
CA GLY A 465 18.42 -6.86 -28.58
C GLY A 465 18.05 -7.91 -29.61
N ILE A 466 18.71 -9.06 -29.60
CA ILE A 466 18.31 -10.22 -30.43
C ILE A 466 16.94 -10.66 -29.88
N SER A 467 15.88 -10.47 -30.68
CA SER A 467 14.48 -10.67 -30.28
C SER A 467 14.07 -12.15 -30.10
N SER A 468 14.92 -13.09 -30.44
CA SER A 468 14.79 -14.50 -30.04
C SER A 468 16.12 -15.21 -30.29
N VAL A 469 16.67 -15.85 -29.28
CA VAL A 469 17.50 -17.01 -29.46
C VAL A 469 16.54 -18.19 -29.60
N GLU A 470 16.06 -18.47 -30.79
CA GLU A 470 15.55 -19.80 -31.05
C GLU A 470 16.67 -20.77 -30.69
N ASN A 471 16.47 -21.60 -29.68
CA ASN A 471 17.22 -22.83 -29.52
C ASN A 471 16.84 -23.76 -30.69
N LYS A 472 17.33 -23.41 -31.87
CA LYS A 472 17.37 -24.40 -32.96
C LYS A 472 18.27 -25.50 -32.46
N ALA A 473 17.67 -26.69 -32.26
CA ALA A 473 18.42 -27.91 -32.08
C ALA A 473 19.64 -27.87 -33.02
N GLU A 474 20.83 -28.11 -32.52
CA GLU A 474 22.09 -28.09 -33.29
C GLU A 474 21.89 -28.89 -34.58
N LYS A 475 21.71 -28.20 -35.69
CA LYS A 475 21.77 -28.87 -37.01
C LYS A 475 23.21 -29.30 -37.21
N ALA A 476 23.43 -30.61 -37.25
CA ALA A 476 24.74 -31.21 -37.46
C ALA A 476 25.46 -30.66 -38.70
N ASP A 477 24.72 -30.11 -39.66
CA ASP A 477 25.20 -29.59 -40.97
C ASP A 477 25.18 -28.05 -41.08
N ALA A 478 25.28 -27.31 -39.98
CA ALA A 478 25.37 -25.85 -40.09
C ALA A 478 26.68 -25.41 -40.79
N PRO A 479 26.62 -24.44 -41.73
CA PRO A 479 27.81 -23.94 -42.41
C PRO A 479 28.80 -23.31 -41.41
N VAL A 480 30.08 -23.49 -41.69
CA VAL A 480 31.18 -22.97 -40.87
C VAL A 480 31.76 -21.76 -41.60
N TYR A 481 31.97 -20.65 -40.87
CA TYR A 481 32.52 -19.42 -41.42
C TYR A 481 33.86 -19.06 -40.83
N ASN A 482 34.75 -18.45 -41.59
CA ASN A 482 35.96 -17.82 -41.09
C ASN A 482 35.64 -16.47 -40.41
N LEU A 483 36.63 -15.80 -39.81
CA LEU A 483 36.44 -14.50 -39.18
C LEU A 483 36.05 -13.38 -40.14
N ALA A 484 36.23 -13.53 -41.43
CA ALA A 484 35.80 -12.60 -42.47
C ALA A 484 34.36 -12.86 -42.95
N GLY A 485 33.63 -13.82 -42.33
CA GLY A 485 32.24 -14.14 -42.63
C GLY A 485 32.07 -15.03 -43.89
N GLN A 486 33.15 -15.57 -44.47
CA GLN A 486 33.10 -16.46 -45.64
C GLN A 486 32.89 -17.90 -45.18
N ALA A 487 31.98 -18.63 -45.84
CA ALA A 487 31.77 -20.06 -45.62
C ALA A 487 33.00 -20.86 -45.99
N VAL A 488 33.44 -21.75 -45.08
CA VAL A 488 34.65 -22.58 -45.27
C VAL A 488 34.29 -24.06 -45.30
N GLY A 489 34.94 -24.81 -46.18
CA GLY A 489 34.71 -26.24 -46.37
C GLY A 489 35.63 -27.13 -45.53
N LYS A 490 35.49 -28.47 -45.72
CA LYS A 490 36.36 -29.49 -45.13
C LYS A 490 37.80 -29.26 -45.56
N GLY A 491 38.69 -29.03 -44.61
CA GLY A 491 40.13 -28.77 -44.85
C GLY A 491 40.59 -27.37 -44.47
N TYR A 492 39.72 -26.47 -44.13
CA TYR A 492 40.11 -25.17 -43.60
C TYR A 492 40.71 -25.33 -42.18
N LYS A 493 41.88 -24.69 -42.00
CA LYS A 493 42.56 -24.65 -40.66
C LYS A 493 42.56 -23.22 -40.15
N GLY A 494 42.22 -23.06 -38.91
CA GLY A 494 42.16 -21.75 -38.27
C GLY A 494 40.95 -21.53 -37.39
N LEU A 495 40.72 -20.28 -36.99
CA LEU A 495 39.56 -19.88 -36.15
C LEU A 495 38.32 -19.75 -37.04
N VAL A 496 37.24 -20.44 -36.64
CA VAL A 496 35.98 -20.48 -37.37
C VAL A 496 34.81 -20.23 -36.43
N ILE A 497 33.69 -19.83 -37.00
CA ILE A 497 32.40 -19.62 -36.32
C ILE A 497 31.41 -20.65 -36.89
N LYS A 498 30.82 -21.47 -36.01
CA LYS A 498 29.70 -22.38 -36.32
C LYS A 498 28.63 -22.21 -35.22
N ASN A 499 27.38 -22.01 -35.64
CA ASN A 499 26.26 -21.79 -34.72
C ASN A 499 26.55 -20.67 -33.67
N GLY A 500 27.19 -19.56 -34.10
CA GLY A 500 27.53 -18.44 -33.20
C GLY A 500 28.67 -18.69 -32.23
N LYS A 501 29.27 -19.89 -32.21
CA LYS A 501 30.42 -20.25 -31.35
C LYS A 501 31.73 -20.26 -32.11
N LYS A 502 32.83 -19.82 -31.50
CA LYS A 502 34.17 -19.83 -32.08
C LYS A 502 34.88 -21.15 -31.79
N PHE A 503 35.49 -21.76 -32.82
CA PHE A 503 36.26 -22.99 -32.73
C PHE A 503 37.57 -22.83 -33.48
N VAL A 504 38.58 -23.58 -33.10
CA VAL A 504 39.85 -23.71 -33.82
C VAL A 504 39.86 -25.07 -34.53
N ILE A 505 39.90 -25.07 -35.85
CA ILE A 505 40.11 -26.28 -36.65
C ILE A 505 41.61 -26.42 -36.87
N LYS A 506 42.21 -27.50 -36.37
CA LYS A 506 43.66 -27.81 -36.42
C LYS A 506 44.04 -28.51 -37.69
#